data_ecc8383f663edebdfa54d1cb9cbf31ce
#
_entry.id   ecc8383f663edebdfa54d1cb9cbf31ce
#
_cell.length_a   1.000
_cell.length_b   1.000
_cell.length_c   1.000
_cell.angle_alpha   90.00
_cell.angle_beta   90.00
_cell.angle_gamma   90.00
#
_symmetry.space_group_name_H-M   'P 1'
#
loop_
_entity.id
_entity.type
_entity.pdbx_description
1 polymer ?
#
loop_
_entity_poly.entity_id
_entity_poly.type
_entity_poly.pdbx_seq_one_letter_code
_entity_poly.pdbx_strand_id
1 'polypeptide(L)'
;MQLTYQKLKPFALSYLTAPLAVFFAGYLRAPFAVAGLAVLAFAWWYAVCKTPQVKQVGQEEQGITLSVPKLVLLFALMLLWGYLGGQTGFFYQNSDWGYRNAIYRDLITNSWPVYYPQKDTALVYYIGHWLVPAALTKPVYALFGLDAAWMFARMALWGWTALGTYLAALNLLVYLRADTGKKQGIGLLFLIFFSGMDILGALYSSRLPDLLAYDAMHLEWWTNDFQFSSLTTCLFWVFNQTVGAWLATVCFLQEKDCRNYLLLGTACLMCGPFPFVGLVIFMVVRGIVLLAQRQKGVLQSAFSPANVLVLVVVLSITASYFLANNAFGYSVLGETVAGNQAAAADFWPKRSDQPAKRHAGILPAGCRHLSAAALAAEPPQLAVLYLRRVALHHSVL
;
A
#
# COMPACT_ATOMS: atom_id res chain seq x y z
N MET A 1 4.24 -21.47 20.11
CA MET A 1 4.67 -21.63 18.71
C MET A 1 5.94 -20.82 18.50
N GLN A 2 7.01 -21.44 18.02
CA GLN A 2 8.23 -20.70 17.67
C GLN A 2 8.06 -20.04 16.31
N LEU A 3 8.21 -18.73 16.24
CA LEU A 3 8.14 -17.89 15.05
C LEU A 3 9.53 -17.41 14.68
N THR A 4 9.91 -17.63 13.43
CA THR A 4 11.14 -17.12 12.81
C THR A 4 10.78 -16.39 11.54
N TYR A 5 11.70 -15.58 11.01
CA TYR A 5 11.46 -14.89 9.73
C TYR A 5 11.18 -15.90 8.60
N GLN A 6 11.88 -17.02 8.56
CA GLN A 6 11.68 -18.05 7.53
C GLN A 6 10.25 -18.62 7.54
N LYS A 7 9.65 -18.77 8.73
CA LYS A 7 8.26 -19.24 8.84
C LYS A 7 7.25 -18.15 8.47
N LEU A 8 7.55 -16.87 8.72
CA LEU A 8 6.67 -15.75 8.41
C LEU A 8 6.81 -15.26 6.97
N LYS A 9 7.98 -15.41 6.37
CA LYS A 9 8.31 -14.93 5.02
C LYS A 9 7.30 -15.36 3.93
N PRO A 10 6.88 -16.62 3.83
CA PRO A 10 5.89 -17.03 2.83
C PRO A 10 4.57 -16.24 2.96
N PHE A 11 4.08 -16.06 4.17
CA PHE A 11 2.84 -15.32 4.43
C PHE A 11 2.99 -13.82 4.12
N ALA A 12 4.10 -13.23 4.53
CA ALA A 12 4.41 -11.82 4.26
C ALA A 12 4.52 -11.55 2.76
N LEU A 13 5.27 -12.40 2.02
CA LEU A 13 5.40 -12.27 0.58
C LEU A 13 4.10 -12.55 -0.15
N SER A 14 3.29 -13.52 0.29
CA SER A 14 1.96 -13.78 -0.28
C SER A 14 1.04 -12.56 -0.12
N TYR A 15 1.02 -11.94 1.06
CA TYR A 15 0.26 -10.70 1.28
C TYR A 15 0.73 -9.56 0.37
N LEU A 16 2.05 -9.36 0.27
CA LEU A 16 2.64 -8.29 -0.54
C LEU A 16 2.46 -8.49 -2.05
N THR A 17 2.48 -9.74 -2.51
CA THR A 17 2.37 -10.06 -3.95
C THR A 17 0.93 -10.25 -4.42
N ALA A 18 -0.02 -10.53 -3.51
CA ALA A 18 -1.43 -10.71 -3.86
C ALA A 18 -2.05 -9.51 -4.62
N PRO A 19 -1.81 -8.24 -4.23
CA PRO A 19 -2.29 -7.10 -5.00
C PRO A 19 -1.75 -7.07 -6.43
N LEU A 20 -0.46 -7.39 -6.64
CA LEU A 20 0.14 -7.48 -7.97
C LEU A 20 -0.49 -8.62 -8.79
N ALA A 21 -0.71 -9.78 -8.18
CA ALA A 21 -1.35 -10.91 -8.86
C ALA A 21 -2.78 -10.56 -9.31
N VAL A 22 -3.57 -9.92 -8.42
CA VAL A 22 -4.91 -9.46 -8.77
C VAL A 22 -4.88 -8.39 -9.86
N PHE A 23 -3.92 -7.47 -9.79
CA PHE A 23 -3.70 -6.45 -10.80
C PHE A 23 -3.40 -7.08 -12.17
N PHE A 24 -2.45 -8.02 -12.25
CA PHE A 24 -2.11 -8.66 -13.51
C PHE A 24 -3.28 -9.46 -14.08
N ALA A 25 -3.99 -10.21 -13.26
CA ALA A 25 -5.14 -10.99 -13.70
C ALA A 25 -6.32 -10.14 -14.16
N GLY A 26 -6.54 -8.99 -13.53
CA GLY A 26 -7.74 -8.18 -13.77
C GLY A 26 -7.55 -6.98 -14.71
N TYR A 27 -6.33 -6.45 -14.81
CA TYR A 27 -6.07 -5.21 -15.53
C TYR A 27 -5.38 -5.40 -16.88
N LEU A 28 -4.68 -6.52 -17.08
CA LEU A 28 -3.84 -6.72 -18.26
C LEU A 28 -4.51 -7.62 -19.32
N ARG A 29 -4.06 -7.49 -20.56
CA ARG A 29 -4.37 -8.46 -21.61
C ARG A 29 -3.71 -9.80 -21.30
N ALA A 30 -4.34 -10.90 -21.70
CA ALA A 30 -3.96 -12.25 -21.34
C ALA A 30 -2.45 -12.57 -21.52
N PRO A 31 -1.73 -12.21 -22.59
CA PRO A 31 -0.31 -12.51 -22.70
C PRO A 31 0.53 -11.83 -21.59
N PHE A 32 0.27 -10.58 -21.29
CA PHE A 32 0.98 -9.82 -20.25
C PHE A 32 0.58 -10.26 -18.84
N ALA A 33 -0.70 -10.62 -18.65
CA ALA A 33 -1.18 -11.20 -17.40
C ALA A 33 -0.47 -12.51 -17.09
N VAL A 34 -0.40 -13.43 -18.05
CA VAL A 34 0.28 -14.73 -17.89
C VAL A 34 1.77 -14.54 -17.64
N ALA A 35 2.45 -13.70 -18.41
CA ALA A 35 3.86 -13.41 -18.20
C ALA A 35 4.14 -12.81 -16.82
N GLY A 36 3.36 -11.79 -16.42
CA GLY A 36 3.47 -11.14 -15.12
C GLY A 36 3.23 -12.09 -13.96
N LEU A 37 2.16 -12.89 -14.03
CA LEU A 37 1.84 -13.90 -13.02
C LEU A 37 2.90 -15.00 -12.92
N ALA A 38 3.43 -15.49 -14.06
CA ALA A 38 4.48 -16.51 -14.08
C ALA A 38 5.77 -15.99 -13.42
N VAL A 39 6.19 -14.76 -13.76
CA VAL A 39 7.38 -14.14 -13.15
C VAL A 39 7.15 -13.87 -11.67
N LEU A 40 5.96 -13.39 -11.28
CA LEU A 40 5.63 -13.13 -9.88
C LEU A 40 5.65 -14.43 -9.06
N ALA A 41 5.06 -15.51 -9.58
CA ALA A 41 5.08 -16.82 -8.94
C ALA A 41 6.51 -17.38 -8.83
N PHE A 42 7.32 -17.24 -9.89
CA PHE A 42 8.73 -17.62 -9.87
C PHE A 42 9.52 -16.84 -8.82
N ALA A 43 9.35 -15.51 -8.77
CA ALA A 43 10.05 -14.65 -7.81
C ALA A 43 9.66 -14.98 -6.37
N TRP A 44 8.38 -15.24 -6.12
CA TRP A 44 7.88 -15.67 -4.82
C TRP A 44 8.50 -17.03 -4.42
N TRP A 45 8.44 -18.02 -5.31
CA TRP A 45 9.04 -19.33 -5.08
C TRP A 45 10.55 -19.22 -4.83
N TYR A 46 11.24 -18.41 -5.64
CA TYR A 46 12.68 -18.19 -5.49
C TYR A 46 13.01 -17.56 -4.14
N ALA A 47 12.23 -16.56 -3.70
CA ALA A 47 12.42 -15.90 -2.42
C ALA A 47 12.18 -16.84 -1.23
N VAL A 48 11.20 -17.76 -1.33
CA VAL A 48 10.84 -18.67 -0.24
C VAL A 48 11.74 -19.92 -0.23
N CYS A 49 11.97 -20.54 -1.40
CA CYS A 49 12.58 -21.86 -1.48
C CYS A 49 14.08 -21.82 -1.80
N LYS A 50 14.57 -20.80 -2.52
CA LYS A 50 15.96 -20.74 -3.00
C LYS A 50 16.83 -19.74 -2.24
N THR A 51 16.28 -18.98 -1.29
CA THR A 51 17.11 -18.17 -0.41
C THR A 51 18.01 -19.11 0.40
N PRO A 52 19.35 -18.94 0.36
CA PRO A 52 20.23 -19.81 1.12
C PRO A 52 19.85 -19.72 2.58
N GLN A 53 19.46 -20.84 3.14
CA GLN A 53 19.53 -21.02 4.56
C GLN A 53 21.03 -21.02 4.86
N VAL A 54 21.58 -19.87 5.25
CA VAL A 54 22.92 -19.85 5.83
C VAL A 54 22.78 -20.59 7.15
N LYS A 55 22.87 -21.90 7.09
CA LYS A 55 23.26 -22.72 8.22
C LYS A 55 24.73 -22.37 8.49
N GLN A 56 24.96 -21.24 9.13
CA GLN A 56 26.18 -21.13 9.90
C GLN A 56 26.08 -22.23 10.97
N VAL A 57 26.95 -23.20 10.84
CA VAL A 57 27.05 -24.30 11.80
C VAL A 57 27.10 -23.69 13.20
N GLY A 58 26.05 -23.93 13.99
CA GLY A 58 25.95 -23.41 15.36
C GLY A 58 25.14 -22.15 15.60
N GLN A 59 24.58 -21.47 14.59
CA GLN A 59 23.60 -20.39 14.80
C GLN A 59 22.19 -20.91 14.51
N GLU A 60 21.44 -21.20 15.56
CA GLU A 60 20.00 -21.39 15.45
C GLU A 60 19.36 -20.11 14.88
N GLU A 61 18.38 -20.27 13.98
CA GLU A 61 17.60 -19.14 13.48
C GLU A 61 16.88 -18.49 14.66
N GLN A 62 17.29 -17.26 14.97
CA GLN A 62 16.76 -16.56 16.14
C GLN A 62 15.29 -16.24 15.90
N GLY A 63 14.43 -16.85 16.69
CA GLY A 63 12.98 -16.68 16.66
C GLY A 63 12.45 -16.26 18.02
N ILE A 64 11.18 -15.93 18.07
CA ILE A 64 10.44 -15.64 19.29
C ILE A 64 9.40 -16.73 19.53
N THR A 65 9.03 -16.95 20.78
CA THR A 65 7.96 -17.89 21.13
C THR A 65 6.73 -17.11 21.56
N LEU A 66 5.62 -17.34 20.83
CA LEU A 66 4.30 -16.82 21.17
C LEU A 66 3.33 -17.98 21.43
N SER A 67 2.52 -17.87 22.48
CA SER A 67 1.41 -18.78 22.71
C SER A 67 0.24 -18.46 21.76
N VAL A 68 -0.61 -19.44 21.48
CA VAL A 68 -1.80 -19.23 20.64
C VAL A 68 -2.69 -18.10 21.16
N PRO A 69 -2.99 -18.00 22.49
CA PRO A 69 -3.76 -16.86 22.98
C PRO A 69 -3.13 -15.50 22.70
N LYS A 70 -1.78 -15.38 22.75
CA LYS A 70 -1.10 -14.13 22.38
C LYS A 70 -1.22 -13.79 20.90
N LEU A 71 -1.17 -14.80 20.03
CA LEU A 71 -1.39 -14.61 18.58
C LEU A 71 -2.81 -14.13 18.30
N VAL A 72 -3.81 -14.73 18.95
CA VAL A 72 -5.22 -14.32 18.83
C VAL A 72 -5.42 -12.90 19.37
N LEU A 73 -4.84 -12.59 20.54
CA LEU A 73 -4.92 -11.26 21.15
C LEU A 73 -4.26 -10.19 20.24
N LEU A 74 -3.11 -10.51 19.67
CA LEU A 74 -2.44 -9.60 18.72
C LEU A 74 -3.29 -9.36 17.47
N PHE A 75 -3.91 -10.40 16.93
CA PHE A 75 -4.81 -10.23 15.78
C PHE A 75 -6.05 -9.40 16.15
N ALA A 76 -6.64 -9.64 17.31
CA ALA A 76 -7.76 -8.83 17.82
C ALA A 76 -7.36 -7.36 18.03
N LEU A 77 -6.13 -7.10 18.49
CA LEU A 77 -5.59 -5.74 18.61
C LEU A 77 -5.45 -5.07 17.24
N MET A 78 -5.01 -5.78 16.21
CA MET A 78 -4.92 -5.23 14.85
C MET A 78 -6.31 -5.00 14.24
N LEU A 79 -7.28 -5.86 14.51
CA LEU A 79 -8.68 -5.64 14.15
C LEU A 79 -9.22 -4.36 14.82
N LEU A 80 -8.98 -4.18 16.12
CA LEU A 80 -9.39 -2.98 16.84
C LEU A 80 -8.72 -1.73 16.26
N TRP A 81 -7.42 -1.79 15.98
CA TRP A 81 -6.67 -0.65 15.41
C TRP A 81 -7.21 -0.25 14.04
N GLY A 82 -7.50 -1.21 13.16
CA GLY A 82 -8.16 -0.97 11.87
C GLY A 82 -9.61 -0.48 12.03
N TYR A 83 -10.36 -0.97 13.01
CA TYR A 83 -11.72 -0.47 13.30
C TYR A 83 -11.71 1.00 13.66
N LEU A 84 -10.82 1.40 14.58
CA LEU A 84 -10.64 2.80 14.99
C LEU A 84 -10.15 3.68 13.83
N GLY A 85 -9.44 3.11 12.84
CA GLY A 85 -9.02 3.79 11.61
C GLY A 85 -10.11 4.01 10.58
N GLY A 86 -11.35 3.59 10.84
CA GLY A 86 -12.50 3.86 9.97
C GLY A 86 -12.68 2.87 8.82
N GLN A 87 -11.89 1.77 8.71
CA GLN A 87 -11.96 0.83 7.59
C GLN A 87 -13.31 0.12 7.48
N THR A 88 -14.01 -0.07 8.60
CA THR A 88 -15.35 -0.66 8.61
C THR A 88 -16.45 0.30 8.19
N GLY A 89 -16.20 1.61 8.26
CA GLY A 89 -17.23 2.65 8.12
C GLY A 89 -18.21 2.75 9.29
N PHE A 90 -18.00 2.01 10.39
CA PHE A 90 -18.79 2.11 11.63
C PHE A 90 -18.15 3.04 12.66
N PHE A 91 -16.92 3.43 12.46
CA PHE A 91 -16.22 4.39 13.26
C PHE A 91 -15.94 5.66 12.44
N TYR A 92 -15.39 6.68 13.09
CA TYR A 92 -15.10 7.97 12.46
C TYR A 92 -14.24 7.81 11.20
N GLN A 93 -14.69 8.44 10.13
CA GLN A 93 -13.96 8.57 8.87
C GLN A 93 -13.65 10.05 8.65
N ASN A 94 -12.38 10.39 8.45
CA ASN A 94 -11.96 11.75 8.12
C ASN A 94 -12.40 12.14 6.69
N SER A 95 -12.16 13.40 6.30
CA SER A 95 -12.57 13.96 5.00
C SER A 95 -12.09 13.15 3.78
N ASP A 96 -10.91 12.54 3.87
CA ASP A 96 -10.33 11.77 2.76
C ASP A 96 -11.10 10.47 2.45
N TRP A 97 -11.85 9.95 3.41
CA TRP A 97 -12.61 8.71 3.20
C TRP A 97 -13.69 8.84 2.12
N GLY A 98 -14.16 10.05 1.83
CA GLY A 98 -15.06 10.29 0.70
C GLY A 98 -14.46 9.80 -0.61
N TYR A 99 -13.22 10.21 -0.90
CA TYR A 99 -12.49 9.82 -2.11
C TYR A 99 -12.09 8.34 -2.08
N ARG A 100 -11.63 7.84 -0.95
CA ARG A 100 -11.21 6.43 -0.79
C ARG A 100 -12.36 5.48 -0.98
N ASN A 101 -13.51 5.77 -0.39
CA ASN A 101 -14.74 4.99 -0.58
C ASN A 101 -15.22 5.05 -2.04
N ALA A 102 -15.08 6.18 -2.72
CA ALA A 102 -15.43 6.31 -4.14
C ALA A 102 -14.54 5.41 -5.00
N ILE A 103 -13.21 5.49 -4.84
CA ILE A 103 -12.26 4.61 -5.55
C ILE A 103 -12.57 3.14 -5.29
N TYR A 104 -12.79 2.77 -4.03
CA TYR A 104 -13.05 1.39 -3.66
C TYR A 104 -14.38 0.88 -4.25
N ARG A 105 -15.42 1.71 -4.24
CA ARG A 105 -16.70 1.40 -4.89
C ARG A 105 -16.52 1.23 -6.40
N ASP A 106 -15.78 2.12 -7.05
CA ASP A 106 -15.53 2.04 -8.49
C ASP A 106 -14.77 0.77 -8.87
N LEU A 107 -13.81 0.34 -8.04
CA LEU A 107 -13.13 -0.95 -8.22
C LEU A 107 -14.08 -2.15 -8.09
N ILE A 108 -15.15 -2.06 -7.32
CA ILE A 108 -16.13 -3.14 -7.15
C ILE A 108 -17.13 -3.15 -8.29
N THR A 109 -17.67 -1.98 -8.65
CA THR A 109 -18.83 -1.88 -9.53
C THR A 109 -18.47 -1.85 -11.01
N ASN A 110 -17.27 -1.36 -11.37
CA ASN A 110 -16.87 -1.26 -12.78
C ASN A 110 -16.03 -2.48 -13.21
N SER A 111 -15.98 -2.71 -14.52
CA SER A 111 -15.00 -3.62 -15.13
C SER A 111 -13.58 -3.08 -14.96
N TRP A 112 -12.60 -3.96 -14.88
CA TRP A 112 -11.19 -3.58 -14.85
C TRP A 112 -10.56 -3.64 -16.25
N PRO A 113 -9.68 -2.68 -16.59
CA PRO A 113 -9.34 -1.46 -15.84
C PRO A 113 -10.52 -0.49 -15.75
N VAL A 114 -10.62 0.22 -14.59
CA VAL A 114 -11.67 1.22 -14.40
C VAL A 114 -11.41 2.42 -15.31
N TYR A 115 -12.43 2.81 -16.09
CA TYR A 115 -12.35 3.91 -17.04
C TYR A 115 -13.54 4.86 -16.88
N TYR A 116 -13.27 6.15 -16.95
CA TYR A 116 -14.25 7.22 -16.82
C TYR A 116 -14.52 7.86 -18.19
N PRO A 117 -15.58 7.44 -18.92
CA PRO A 117 -15.84 7.92 -20.28
C PRO A 117 -16.03 9.43 -20.40
N GLN A 118 -16.57 10.06 -19.35
CA GLN A 118 -16.85 11.50 -19.34
C GLN A 118 -15.58 12.36 -19.33
N LYS A 119 -14.48 11.79 -18.84
CA LYS A 119 -13.17 12.47 -18.74
C LYS A 119 -12.13 11.86 -19.67
N ASP A 120 -12.50 10.84 -20.43
CA ASP A 120 -11.61 10.07 -21.31
C ASP A 120 -10.32 9.62 -20.59
N THR A 121 -10.47 9.14 -19.35
CA THR A 121 -9.32 8.78 -18.52
C THR A 121 -9.55 7.48 -17.75
N ALA A 122 -8.49 6.72 -17.52
CA ALA A 122 -8.51 5.55 -16.66
C ALA A 122 -8.22 5.96 -15.19
N LEU A 123 -8.72 5.14 -14.25
CA LEU A 123 -8.34 5.26 -12.86
C LEU A 123 -6.89 4.81 -12.71
N VAL A 124 -5.97 5.77 -12.58
CA VAL A 124 -4.56 5.53 -12.26
C VAL A 124 -4.27 6.10 -10.88
N TYR A 125 -4.11 5.21 -9.92
CA TYR A 125 -3.86 5.54 -8.51
C TYR A 125 -3.16 4.36 -7.82
N TYR A 126 -2.63 4.54 -6.64
CA TYR A 126 -2.03 3.45 -5.86
C TYR A 126 -3.11 2.58 -5.20
N ILE A 127 -3.79 1.81 -6.06
CA ILE A 127 -4.97 0.99 -5.73
C ILE A 127 -4.64 -0.35 -5.08
N GLY A 128 -3.37 -0.69 -4.91
CA GLY A 128 -2.92 -2.02 -4.51
C GLY A 128 -3.63 -2.56 -3.26
N HIS A 129 -3.79 -1.74 -2.24
CA HIS A 129 -4.42 -2.19 -0.99
C HIS A 129 -5.89 -2.59 -1.15
N TRP A 130 -6.62 -1.95 -2.07
CA TRP A 130 -8.04 -2.23 -2.33
C TRP A 130 -8.27 -3.39 -3.30
N LEU A 131 -7.28 -3.75 -4.13
CA LEU A 131 -7.49 -4.74 -5.21
C LEU A 131 -7.95 -6.11 -4.70
N VAL A 132 -7.31 -6.63 -3.64
CA VAL A 132 -7.69 -7.94 -3.08
C VAL A 132 -9.09 -7.89 -2.47
N PRO A 133 -9.43 -6.96 -1.57
CA PRO A 133 -10.78 -6.83 -1.07
C PRO A 133 -11.83 -6.57 -2.16
N ALA A 134 -11.50 -5.76 -3.19
CA ALA A 134 -12.40 -5.51 -4.32
C ALA A 134 -12.66 -6.78 -5.14
N ALA A 135 -11.61 -7.56 -5.43
CA ALA A 135 -11.73 -8.82 -6.14
C ALA A 135 -12.65 -9.81 -5.41
N LEU A 136 -12.51 -9.90 -4.09
CA LEU A 136 -13.37 -10.74 -3.25
C LEU A 136 -14.82 -10.22 -3.21
N THR A 137 -15.03 -8.93 -3.35
CA THR A 137 -16.35 -8.30 -3.29
C THR A 137 -17.10 -8.35 -4.64
N LYS A 138 -16.40 -8.38 -5.77
CA LYS A 138 -17.04 -8.41 -7.10
C LYS A 138 -18.09 -9.54 -7.27
N PRO A 139 -17.83 -10.79 -6.88
CA PRO A 139 -18.85 -11.85 -6.93
C PRO A 139 -20.07 -11.52 -6.06
N VAL A 140 -19.86 -10.96 -4.88
CA VAL A 140 -20.98 -10.56 -3.99
C VAL A 140 -21.81 -9.46 -4.64
N TYR A 141 -21.16 -8.49 -5.28
CA TYR A 141 -21.84 -7.44 -6.03
C TYR A 141 -22.66 -8.01 -7.20
N ALA A 142 -22.11 -8.96 -7.95
CA ALA A 142 -22.80 -9.59 -9.07
C ALA A 142 -24.02 -10.39 -8.63
N LEU A 143 -23.99 -11.02 -7.46
CA LEU A 143 -25.06 -11.89 -6.97
C LEU A 143 -26.13 -11.14 -6.15
N PHE A 144 -25.72 -10.17 -5.34
CA PHE A 144 -26.58 -9.58 -4.30
C PHE A 144 -26.77 -8.06 -4.42
N GLY A 145 -26.15 -7.43 -5.42
CA GLY A 145 -26.23 -5.98 -5.62
C GLY A 145 -25.32 -5.16 -4.70
N LEU A 146 -25.46 -3.82 -4.80
CA LEU A 146 -24.49 -2.88 -4.21
C LEU A 146 -24.55 -2.85 -2.69
N ASP A 147 -25.72 -2.87 -2.07
CA ASP A 147 -25.85 -2.69 -0.62
C ASP A 147 -25.22 -3.85 0.16
N ALA A 148 -25.51 -5.10 -0.24
CA ALA A 148 -24.88 -6.28 0.34
C ALA A 148 -23.37 -6.31 0.05
N ALA A 149 -22.97 -6.00 -1.18
CA ALA A 149 -21.56 -5.93 -1.57
C ALA A 149 -20.80 -4.86 -0.78
N TRP A 150 -21.42 -3.70 -0.51
CA TRP A 150 -20.75 -2.63 0.21
C TRP A 150 -20.49 -2.99 1.68
N MET A 151 -21.42 -3.69 2.33
CA MET A 151 -21.18 -4.21 3.67
C MET A 151 -20.03 -5.22 3.68
N PHE A 152 -20.06 -6.19 2.75
CA PHE A 152 -19.00 -7.17 2.61
C PHE A 152 -17.65 -6.52 2.30
N ALA A 153 -17.62 -5.52 1.41
CA ALA A 153 -16.43 -4.77 1.04
C ALA A 153 -15.73 -4.14 2.26
N ARG A 154 -16.50 -3.47 3.11
CA ARG A 154 -15.97 -2.86 4.34
C ARG A 154 -15.34 -3.91 5.26
N MET A 155 -16.00 -5.05 5.45
CA MET A 155 -15.46 -6.16 6.26
C MET A 155 -14.22 -6.77 5.61
N ALA A 156 -14.22 -6.95 4.29
CA ALA A 156 -13.06 -7.46 3.55
C ALA A 156 -11.86 -6.50 3.63
N LEU A 157 -12.08 -5.19 3.48
CA LEU A 157 -11.03 -4.17 3.63
C LEU A 157 -10.47 -4.15 5.05
N TRP A 158 -11.34 -4.19 6.05
CA TRP A 158 -10.94 -4.24 7.46
C TRP A 158 -10.11 -5.49 7.77
N GLY A 159 -10.59 -6.66 7.37
CA GLY A 159 -9.86 -7.92 7.56
C GLY A 159 -8.51 -7.94 6.83
N TRP A 160 -8.45 -7.40 5.60
CA TRP A 160 -7.23 -7.29 4.82
C TRP A 160 -6.22 -6.34 5.49
N THR A 161 -6.66 -5.19 5.96
CA THR A 161 -5.85 -4.23 6.71
C THR A 161 -5.32 -4.84 8.01
N ALA A 162 -6.18 -5.52 8.77
CA ALA A 162 -5.79 -6.19 10.00
C ALA A 162 -4.80 -7.33 9.75
N LEU A 163 -4.96 -8.11 8.69
CA LEU A 163 -4.00 -9.15 8.30
C LEU A 163 -2.62 -8.57 7.98
N GLY A 164 -2.59 -7.49 7.21
CA GLY A 164 -1.32 -6.84 6.83
C GLY A 164 -0.59 -6.23 8.03
N THR A 165 -1.30 -5.51 8.90
CA THR A 165 -0.73 -4.95 10.14
C THR A 165 -0.31 -6.05 11.12
N TYR A 166 -1.05 -7.16 11.19
CA TYR A 166 -0.68 -8.34 11.97
C TYR A 166 0.62 -8.98 11.49
N LEU A 167 0.76 -9.19 10.17
CA LEU A 167 1.99 -9.72 9.59
C LEU A 167 3.17 -8.76 9.80
N ALA A 168 2.95 -7.45 9.68
CA ALA A 168 3.98 -6.45 9.97
C ALA A 168 4.40 -6.48 11.44
N ALA A 169 3.45 -6.55 12.37
CA ALA A 169 3.72 -6.65 13.80
C ALA A 169 4.50 -7.92 14.15
N LEU A 170 4.09 -9.09 13.64
CA LEU A 170 4.82 -10.34 13.89
C LEU A 170 6.24 -10.29 13.36
N ASN A 171 6.44 -9.79 12.14
CA ASN A 171 7.77 -9.66 11.55
C ASN A 171 8.64 -8.65 12.34
N LEU A 172 8.04 -7.55 12.81
CA LEU A 172 8.73 -6.58 13.67
C LEU A 172 9.18 -7.20 15.00
N LEU A 173 8.29 -7.95 15.68
CA LEU A 173 8.64 -8.62 16.93
C LEU A 173 9.77 -9.64 16.75
N VAL A 174 9.78 -10.39 15.64
CA VAL A 174 10.87 -11.31 15.29
C VAL A 174 12.15 -10.52 15.01
N TYR A 175 12.09 -9.44 14.25
CA TYR A 175 13.25 -8.58 13.98
C TYR A 175 13.85 -7.99 15.26
N LEU A 176 13.02 -7.51 16.18
CA LEU A 176 13.43 -6.95 17.48
C LEU A 176 13.84 -8.03 18.50
N ARG A 177 13.73 -9.32 18.16
CA ARG A 177 13.99 -10.44 19.08
C ARG A 177 13.20 -10.30 20.39
N ALA A 178 11.92 -10.00 20.28
CA ALA A 178 11.04 -9.76 21.42
C ALA A 178 10.63 -11.09 22.09
N ASP A 179 11.57 -11.73 22.77
CA ASP A 179 11.47 -13.07 23.40
C ASP A 179 10.62 -13.08 24.68
N THR A 180 10.52 -11.92 25.37
CA THR A 180 9.74 -11.78 26.61
C THR A 180 8.48 -10.97 26.41
N GLY A 181 7.47 -11.18 27.25
CA GLY A 181 6.22 -10.42 27.22
C GLY A 181 6.43 -8.91 27.34
N LYS A 182 7.43 -8.48 28.14
CA LYS A 182 7.79 -7.07 28.27
C LYS A 182 8.30 -6.49 26.94
N LYS A 183 9.23 -7.17 26.27
CA LYS A 183 9.76 -6.73 24.96
C LYS A 183 8.66 -6.74 23.88
N GLN A 184 7.77 -7.75 23.90
CA GLN A 184 6.61 -7.83 23.00
C GLN A 184 5.71 -6.62 23.20
N GLY A 185 5.35 -6.30 24.45
CA GLY A 185 4.54 -5.13 24.79
C GLY A 185 5.19 -3.82 24.34
N ILE A 186 6.49 -3.62 24.63
CA ILE A 186 7.22 -2.42 24.21
C ILE A 186 7.27 -2.31 22.68
N GLY A 187 7.54 -3.41 21.96
CA GLY A 187 7.56 -3.39 20.49
C GLY A 187 6.21 -3.04 19.89
N LEU A 188 5.10 -3.50 20.46
CA LEU A 188 3.74 -3.16 20.01
C LEU A 188 3.36 -1.72 20.36
N LEU A 189 3.72 -1.24 21.56
CA LEU A 189 3.52 0.16 21.94
C LEU A 189 4.29 1.08 21.01
N PHE A 190 5.54 0.73 20.68
CA PHE A 190 6.33 1.47 19.71
C PHE A 190 5.66 1.47 18.33
N LEU A 191 5.18 0.31 17.84
CA LEU A 191 4.51 0.24 16.53
C LEU A 191 3.26 1.12 16.48
N ILE A 192 2.45 1.16 17.54
CA ILE A 192 1.17 1.89 17.54
C ILE A 192 1.38 3.38 17.80
N PHE A 193 2.27 3.73 18.76
CA PHE A 193 2.40 5.10 19.27
C PHE A 193 3.66 5.84 18.79
N PHE A 194 4.46 5.25 17.89
CA PHE A 194 5.62 5.95 17.35
C PHE A 194 5.18 7.20 16.59
N SER A 195 5.74 8.34 17.00
CA SER A 195 5.44 9.65 16.41
C SER A 195 6.65 10.58 16.48
N GLY A 196 6.53 11.78 15.89
CA GLY A 196 7.53 12.84 15.92
C GLY A 196 7.58 13.64 17.24
N MET A 197 7.15 13.06 18.35
CA MET A 197 7.03 13.75 19.65
C MET A 197 6.09 14.97 19.61
N ASP A 198 5.03 14.91 18.83
CA ASP A 198 4.16 16.01 18.48
C ASP A 198 3.53 16.73 19.67
N ILE A 199 3.18 15.98 20.74
CA ILE A 199 2.66 16.59 21.99
C ILE A 199 3.70 17.54 22.60
N LEU A 200 4.97 17.12 22.67
CA LEU A 200 6.05 17.95 23.23
C LEU A 200 6.31 19.15 22.33
N GLY A 201 6.29 18.96 21.01
CA GLY A 201 6.41 20.04 20.04
C GLY A 201 5.28 21.05 20.13
N ALA A 202 4.04 20.59 20.26
CA ALA A 202 2.87 21.44 20.40
C ALA A 202 2.89 22.26 21.72
N LEU A 203 3.35 21.63 22.82
CA LEU A 203 3.56 22.31 24.09
C LEU A 203 4.66 23.37 23.99
N TYR A 204 5.80 23.02 23.39
CA TYR A 204 6.92 23.93 23.20
C TYR A 204 6.56 25.16 22.35
N SER A 205 5.80 24.95 21.27
CA SER A 205 5.35 26.01 20.37
C SER A 205 4.16 26.81 20.90
N SER A 206 3.64 26.49 22.10
CA SER A 206 2.42 27.07 22.68
C SER A 206 1.17 26.96 21.80
N ARG A 207 1.18 26.03 20.84
CA ARG A 207 0.09 25.81 19.87
C ARG A 207 -0.91 24.74 20.29
N LEU A 208 -0.71 24.10 21.44
CA LEU A 208 -1.57 23.01 21.88
C LEU A 208 -3.06 23.40 21.96
N PRO A 209 -3.45 24.59 22.47
CA PRO A 209 -4.87 25.00 22.47
C PRO A 209 -5.47 25.08 21.07
N ASP A 210 -4.73 25.64 20.11
CA ASP A 210 -5.18 25.79 18.71
C ASP A 210 -5.27 24.43 18.02
N LEU A 211 -4.33 23.53 18.29
CA LEU A 211 -4.26 22.19 17.73
C LEU A 211 -5.33 21.25 18.29
N LEU A 212 -5.81 21.50 19.51
CA LEU A 212 -6.91 20.79 20.15
C LEU A 212 -8.27 21.44 19.90
N ALA A 213 -8.29 22.65 19.35
CA ALA A 213 -9.52 23.29 18.98
C ALA A 213 -10.23 22.49 17.89
N TYR A 214 -11.55 22.37 18.06
CA TYR A 214 -12.39 21.62 17.13
C TYR A 214 -12.25 22.20 15.71
N ASP A 215 -12.14 21.33 14.73
CA ASP A 215 -12.13 21.57 13.28
C ASP A 215 -10.80 21.91 12.62
N ALA A 216 -9.76 22.21 13.33
CA ALA A 216 -8.80 22.94 12.55
C ALA A 216 -7.54 22.20 12.22
N MET A 217 -6.92 21.51 13.15
CA MET A 217 -5.52 21.19 12.94
C MET A 217 -5.13 19.84 13.51
N HIS A 218 -4.27 19.15 12.78
CA HIS A 218 -3.61 17.97 13.30
C HIS A 218 -2.54 18.37 14.31
N LEU A 219 -2.43 17.60 15.40
CA LEU A 219 -1.37 17.79 16.40
C LEU A 219 0.02 17.79 15.74
N GLU A 220 0.18 17.05 14.67
CA GLU A 220 1.42 16.90 13.90
C GLU A 220 1.83 18.19 13.14
N TRP A 221 0.94 19.19 13.03
CA TRP A 221 1.22 20.47 12.35
C TRP A 221 1.82 21.53 13.25
N TRP A 222 2.34 21.17 14.40
CA TRP A 222 2.98 22.12 15.31
C TRP A 222 4.20 22.80 14.69
N THR A 223 4.87 22.18 13.71
CA THR A 223 6.04 22.74 13.01
C THR A 223 5.69 23.59 11.79
N ASN A 224 4.42 23.68 11.36
CA ASN A 224 3.91 24.31 10.14
C ASN A 224 4.40 23.66 8.84
N ASP A 225 5.71 23.68 8.56
CA ASP A 225 6.28 23.31 7.27
C ASP A 225 6.65 21.83 7.20
N PHE A 226 6.84 21.18 8.34
CA PHE A 226 7.25 19.78 8.43
C PHE A 226 6.23 18.99 9.23
N GLN A 227 5.88 17.84 8.69
CA GLN A 227 4.99 16.90 9.35
C GLN A 227 5.69 15.54 9.46
N PHE A 228 5.79 15.00 10.68
CA PHE A 228 6.20 13.63 10.90
C PHE A 228 5.00 12.84 11.44
N SER A 229 4.26 12.23 10.53
CA SER A 229 3.04 11.51 10.89
C SER A 229 3.34 10.28 11.73
N SER A 230 2.60 10.12 12.82
CA SER A 230 2.62 8.92 13.64
C SER A 230 2.20 7.70 12.81
N LEU A 231 2.64 6.51 13.22
CA LEU A 231 2.22 5.30 12.51
C LEU A 231 0.70 5.11 12.60
N THR A 232 0.07 5.49 13.70
CA THR A 232 -1.41 5.48 13.82
C THR A 232 -2.06 6.48 12.86
N THR A 233 -1.55 7.70 12.75
CA THR A 233 -2.02 8.67 11.76
C THR A 233 -1.87 8.13 10.34
N CYS A 234 -0.71 7.53 10.02
CA CYS A 234 -0.51 6.89 8.71
C CYS A 234 -1.54 5.79 8.43
N LEU A 235 -1.86 4.95 9.41
CA LEU A 235 -2.89 3.92 9.25
C LEU A 235 -4.29 4.52 9.06
N PHE A 236 -4.63 5.60 9.75
CA PHE A 236 -5.97 6.20 9.72
C PHE A 236 -6.19 7.06 8.48
N TRP A 237 -5.16 7.75 8.03
CA TRP A 237 -5.25 8.66 6.88
C TRP A 237 -4.82 8.02 5.56
N VAL A 238 -3.77 7.20 5.54
CA VAL A 238 -3.14 6.68 4.31
C VAL A 238 -2.86 5.17 4.38
N PHE A 239 -3.77 4.40 4.99
CA PHE A 239 -3.62 2.96 5.18
C PHE A 239 -3.23 2.19 3.91
N ASN A 240 -3.72 2.64 2.78
CA ASN A 240 -3.45 2.04 1.47
C ASN A 240 -1.98 2.14 1.04
N GLN A 241 -1.25 3.16 1.51
CA GLN A 241 0.19 3.29 1.29
C GLN A 241 1.01 2.69 2.44
N THR A 242 0.44 2.62 3.62
CA THR A 242 1.13 2.35 4.88
C THR A 242 1.37 0.86 5.12
N VAL A 243 0.31 0.05 5.05
CA VAL A 243 0.34 -1.35 5.52
C VAL A 243 1.33 -2.20 4.72
N GLY A 244 1.26 -2.12 3.38
CA GLY A 244 2.18 -2.83 2.50
C GLY A 244 3.63 -2.35 2.66
N ALA A 245 3.83 -1.04 2.84
CA ALA A 245 5.14 -0.44 3.04
C ALA A 245 5.80 -0.89 4.35
N TRP A 246 5.06 -0.91 5.46
CA TRP A 246 5.58 -1.42 6.73
C TRP A 246 6.03 -2.87 6.61
N LEU A 247 5.17 -3.72 6.03
CA LEU A 247 5.50 -5.13 5.87
C LEU A 247 6.71 -5.33 4.96
N ALA A 248 6.76 -4.63 3.81
CA ALA A 248 7.90 -4.69 2.90
C ALA A 248 9.20 -4.21 3.56
N THR A 249 9.13 -3.13 4.36
CA THR A 249 10.29 -2.59 5.10
C THR A 249 10.80 -3.59 6.13
N VAL A 250 9.92 -4.17 6.95
CA VAL A 250 10.34 -5.13 7.97
C VAL A 250 10.86 -6.42 7.33
N CYS A 251 10.31 -6.85 6.20
CA CYS A 251 10.88 -7.95 5.43
C CYS A 251 12.28 -7.59 4.89
N PHE A 252 12.44 -6.39 4.30
CA PHE A 252 13.74 -5.91 3.82
C PHE A 252 14.81 -5.90 4.92
N LEU A 253 14.48 -5.43 6.13
CA LEU A 253 15.42 -5.40 7.25
C LEU A 253 15.90 -6.82 7.66
N GLN A 254 15.12 -7.85 7.38
CA GLN A 254 15.42 -9.24 7.70
C GLN A 254 16.11 -10.00 6.54
N GLU A 255 16.12 -9.43 5.32
CA GLU A 255 16.85 -10.03 4.21
C GLU A 255 18.37 -9.92 4.42
N LYS A 256 19.08 -11.02 4.17
CA LYS A 256 20.52 -11.11 4.36
C LYS A 256 21.34 -10.62 3.17
N ASP A 257 20.73 -10.64 1.99
CA ASP A 257 21.33 -10.24 0.71
C ASP A 257 20.32 -9.49 -0.18
N CYS A 258 20.74 -9.08 -1.38
CA CYS A 258 19.93 -8.24 -2.27
C CYS A 258 18.95 -8.99 -3.17
N ARG A 259 18.87 -10.34 -3.10
CA ARG A 259 18.18 -11.15 -4.14
C ARG A 259 16.66 -11.00 -4.19
N ASN A 260 16.03 -10.44 -3.15
CA ASN A 260 14.57 -10.21 -3.06
C ASN A 260 14.20 -8.73 -3.08
N TYR A 261 15.17 -7.83 -3.30
CA TYR A 261 14.93 -6.40 -3.19
C TYR A 261 13.93 -5.90 -4.23
N LEU A 262 14.03 -6.34 -5.47
CA LEU A 262 13.10 -5.88 -6.51
C LEU A 262 11.69 -6.42 -6.30
N LEU A 263 11.52 -7.63 -5.78
CA LEU A 263 10.20 -8.15 -5.42
C LEU A 263 9.55 -7.31 -4.32
N LEU A 264 10.28 -7.03 -3.23
CA LEU A 264 9.80 -6.20 -2.13
C LEU A 264 9.52 -4.76 -2.57
N GLY A 265 10.44 -4.18 -3.36
CA GLY A 265 10.28 -2.83 -3.89
C GLY A 265 9.05 -2.71 -4.79
N THR A 266 8.89 -3.61 -5.76
CA THR A 266 7.74 -3.56 -6.69
C THR A 266 6.41 -3.79 -5.98
N ALA A 267 6.37 -4.69 -4.99
CA ALA A 267 5.19 -4.88 -4.17
C ALA A 267 4.84 -3.62 -3.34
N CYS A 268 5.87 -2.91 -2.86
CA CYS A 268 5.69 -1.62 -2.19
C CYS A 268 5.19 -0.53 -3.16
N LEU A 269 5.69 -0.48 -4.40
CA LEU A 269 5.27 0.48 -5.43
C LEU A 269 3.76 0.39 -5.70
N MET A 270 3.20 -0.81 -5.76
CA MET A 270 1.77 -1.00 -5.98
C MET A 270 0.90 -0.42 -4.84
N CYS A 271 1.46 -0.36 -3.63
CA CYS A 271 0.81 0.29 -2.49
C CYS A 271 0.99 1.81 -2.51
N GLY A 272 2.14 2.32 -2.98
CA GLY A 272 2.38 3.76 -3.08
C GLY A 272 3.77 4.11 -3.60
N PRO A 273 3.89 5.09 -4.52
CA PRO A 273 5.18 5.54 -5.05
C PRO A 273 6.11 6.13 -3.98
N PHE A 274 5.59 6.91 -3.04
CA PHE A 274 6.42 7.55 -2.01
C PHE A 274 7.11 6.54 -1.07
N PRO A 275 6.40 5.57 -0.46
CA PRO A 275 7.05 4.54 0.33
C PRO A 275 8.01 3.68 -0.50
N PHE A 276 7.71 3.45 -1.79
CA PHE A 276 8.62 2.75 -2.70
C PHE A 276 9.96 3.48 -2.83
N VAL A 277 9.94 4.79 -3.12
CA VAL A 277 11.17 5.60 -3.23
C VAL A 277 11.97 5.54 -1.95
N GLY A 278 11.32 5.72 -0.79
CA GLY A 278 11.99 5.60 0.52
C GLY A 278 12.65 4.24 0.72
N LEU A 279 11.94 3.15 0.41
CA LEU A 279 12.47 1.80 0.53
C LEU A 279 13.65 1.53 -0.41
N VAL A 280 13.57 2.01 -1.66
CA VAL A 280 14.66 1.87 -2.66
C VAL A 280 15.93 2.57 -2.20
N ILE A 281 15.83 3.77 -1.61
CA ILE A 281 17.00 4.48 -1.06
C ILE A 281 17.70 3.59 -0.01
N PHE A 282 16.96 3.01 0.93
CA PHE A 282 17.54 2.11 1.92
C PHE A 282 18.13 0.85 1.31
N MET A 283 17.50 0.28 0.28
CA MET A 283 18.01 -0.89 -0.46
C MET A 283 19.34 -0.58 -1.15
N VAL A 284 19.46 0.59 -1.80
CA VAL A 284 20.67 1.04 -2.47
C VAL A 284 21.78 1.29 -1.44
N VAL A 285 21.49 2.03 -0.38
CA VAL A 285 22.47 2.30 0.69
C VAL A 285 22.99 0.99 1.29
N ARG A 286 22.09 0.05 1.60
CA ARG A 286 22.49 -1.26 2.12
C ARG A 286 23.32 -2.05 1.12
N GLY A 287 22.97 -2.03 -0.16
CA GLY A 287 23.76 -2.65 -1.21
C GLY A 287 25.20 -2.09 -1.27
N ILE A 288 25.33 -0.77 -1.19
CA ILE A 288 26.65 -0.08 -1.14
C ILE A 288 27.43 -0.50 0.11
N VAL A 289 26.78 -0.54 1.28
CA VAL A 289 27.41 -0.97 2.54
C VAL A 289 27.92 -2.41 2.44
N LEU A 290 27.11 -3.34 1.90
CA LEU A 290 27.51 -4.74 1.71
C LEU A 290 28.71 -4.86 0.75
N LEU A 291 28.75 -4.05 -0.31
CA LEU A 291 29.90 -3.98 -1.24
C LEU A 291 31.14 -3.41 -0.55
N ALA A 292 31.00 -2.31 0.21
CA ALA A 292 32.10 -1.71 0.96
C ALA A 292 32.69 -2.66 2.02
N GLN A 293 31.83 -3.47 2.64
CA GLN A 293 32.24 -4.55 3.57
C GLN A 293 32.85 -5.75 2.84
N ARG A 294 32.98 -5.71 1.51
CA ARG A 294 33.51 -6.78 0.68
C ARG A 294 32.79 -8.11 0.88
N GLN A 295 31.49 -8.08 1.21
CA GLN A 295 30.71 -9.30 1.33
C GLN A 295 30.65 -10.03 0.00
N LYS A 296 31.00 -11.32 0.02
CA LYS A 296 31.01 -12.13 -1.21
C LYS A 296 29.59 -12.33 -1.75
N GLY A 297 29.45 -12.28 -3.07
CA GLY A 297 28.17 -12.61 -3.75
C GLY A 297 27.12 -11.49 -3.75
N VAL A 298 27.45 -10.25 -3.34
CA VAL A 298 26.50 -9.11 -3.33
C VAL A 298 25.98 -8.85 -4.74
N LEU A 299 26.87 -8.68 -5.73
CA LEU A 299 26.47 -8.46 -7.12
C LEU A 299 25.68 -9.64 -7.68
N GLN A 300 26.09 -10.86 -7.38
CA GLN A 300 25.36 -12.07 -7.80
C GLN A 300 23.95 -12.12 -7.20
N SER A 301 23.78 -11.68 -5.97
CA SER A 301 22.46 -11.58 -5.33
C SER A 301 21.62 -10.45 -5.91
N ALA A 302 22.21 -9.28 -6.18
CA ALA A 302 21.56 -8.14 -6.80
C ALA A 302 21.07 -8.45 -8.23
N PHE A 303 21.87 -9.16 -9.00
CA PHE A 303 21.52 -9.62 -10.35
C PHE A 303 20.99 -11.08 -10.36
N SER A 304 20.34 -11.49 -9.29
CA SER A 304 19.67 -12.80 -9.25
C SER A 304 18.63 -12.93 -10.36
N PRO A 305 18.35 -14.15 -10.88
CA PRO A 305 17.32 -14.34 -11.91
C PRO A 305 15.95 -13.78 -11.51
N ALA A 306 15.61 -13.87 -10.24
CA ALA A 306 14.36 -13.30 -9.72
C ALA A 306 14.34 -11.77 -9.84
N ASN A 307 15.42 -11.09 -9.42
CA ASN A 307 15.49 -9.63 -9.55
C ASN A 307 15.46 -9.19 -11.02
N VAL A 308 16.21 -9.84 -11.90
CA VAL A 308 16.24 -9.48 -13.32
C VAL A 308 14.85 -9.63 -13.95
N LEU A 309 14.17 -10.76 -13.71
CA LEU A 309 12.82 -10.99 -14.25
C LEU A 309 11.80 -10.03 -13.64
N VAL A 310 11.86 -9.75 -12.33
CA VAL A 310 10.98 -8.77 -11.68
C VAL A 310 11.22 -7.37 -12.25
N LEU A 311 12.47 -6.97 -12.48
CA LEU A 311 12.79 -5.68 -13.11
C LEU A 311 12.17 -5.56 -14.49
N VAL A 312 12.44 -6.54 -15.36
CA VAL A 312 12.06 -6.48 -16.78
C VAL A 312 10.56 -6.64 -16.98
N VAL A 313 9.88 -7.45 -16.18
CA VAL A 313 8.46 -7.75 -16.37
C VAL A 313 7.59 -7.04 -15.34
N VAL A 314 7.76 -7.38 -14.05
CA VAL A 314 6.81 -6.94 -13.02
C VAL A 314 6.90 -5.44 -12.76
N LEU A 315 8.13 -4.94 -12.57
CA LEU A 315 8.34 -3.51 -12.31
C LEU A 315 8.02 -2.66 -13.55
N SER A 316 8.41 -3.11 -14.75
CA SER A 316 8.12 -2.36 -15.98
C SER A 316 6.62 -2.23 -16.23
N ILE A 317 5.84 -3.31 -16.05
CA ILE A 317 4.38 -3.26 -16.18
C ILE A 317 3.77 -2.35 -15.11
N THR A 318 4.20 -2.51 -13.86
CA THR A 318 3.68 -1.69 -12.74
C THR A 318 4.03 -0.21 -12.91
N ALA A 319 5.26 0.10 -13.34
CA ALA A 319 5.67 1.46 -13.63
C ALA A 319 4.87 2.06 -14.81
N SER A 320 4.65 1.29 -15.88
CA SER A 320 3.84 1.72 -17.03
C SER A 320 2.40 2.09 -16.61
N TYR A 321 1.82 1.36 -15.65
CA TYR A 321 0.53 1.74 -15.07
C TYR A 321 0.55 3.14 -14.47
N PHE A 322 1.53 3.45 -13.64
CA PHE A 322 1.63 4.78 -13.02
C PHE A 322 1.96 5.88 -14.04
N LEU A 323 2.77 5.57 -15.04
CA LEU A 323 3.12 6.50 -16.12
C LEU A 323 1.95 6.79 -17.08
N ALA A 324 0.93 5.92 -17.12
CA ALA A 324 -0.29 6.16 -17.90
C ALA A 324 -1.21 7.25 -17.30
N ASN A 325 -0.83 7.88 -16.19
CA ASN A 325 -1.57 8.97 -15.60
C ASN A 325 -1.34 10.27 -16.39
N ASN A 326 -2.41 10.83 -16.98
CA ASN A 326 -2.35 12.09 -17.73
C ASN A 326 -1.84 13.28 -16.89
N ALA A 327 -1.96 13.23 -15.56
CA ALA A 327 -1.43 14.26 -14.67
C ALA A 327 0.12 14.37 -14.74
N PHE A 328 0.83 13.29 -15.06
CA PHE A 328 2.28 13.32 -15.27
C PHE A 328 2.67 14.05 -16.57
N GLY A 329 1.81 14.05 -17.59
CA GLY A 329 2.07 14.73 -18.87
C GLY A 329 2.14 16.25 -18.76
N TYR A 330 1.57 16.83 -17.71
CA TYR A 330 1.53 18.29 -17.53
C TYR A 330 2.61 18.86 -16.63
N SER A 331 3.41 18.04 -15.95
CA SER A 331 4.16 18.60 -14.82
C SER A 331 5.67 18.73 -15.00
N VAL A 332 6.40 17.88 -15.70
CA VAL A 332 7.89 18.00 -15.67
C VAL A 332 8.59 17.44 -16.91
N LEU A 333 8.01 16.55 -17.69
CA LEU A 333 8.74 15.82 -18.74
C LEU A 333 8.31 16.14 -20.19
N GLY A 334 7.41 17.10 -20.40
CA GLY A 334 7.04 17.58 -21.73
C GLY A 334 6.59 16.46 -22.70
N GLU A 335 6.86 16.66 -23.98
CA GLU A 335 6.42 15.80 -25.08
C GLU A 335 6.89 14.34 -25.04
N THR A 336 7.93 14.03 -24.27
CA THR A 336 8.51 12.67 -24.15
C THR A 336 7.56 11.67 -23.48
N VAL A 337 6.66 12.14 -22.61
CA VAL A 337 5.70 11.29 -21.91
C VAL A 337 4.51 10.91 -22.81
N ALA A 338 4.16 11.76 -23.77
CA ALA A 338 3.09 11.46 -24.74
C ALA A 338 3.44 10.25 -25.62
N GLY A 339 4.72 10.08 -25.98
CA GLY A 339 5.20 8.90 -26.71
C GLY A 339 5.10 7.60 -25.93
N ASN A 340 5.36 7.65 -24.61
CA ASN A 340 5.25 6.49 -23.73
C ASN A 340 3.80 6.09 -23.42
N GLN A 341 2.85 7.03 -23.51
CA GLN A 341 1.44 6.72 -23.36
C GLN A 341 0.90 5.86 -24.51
N ALA A 342 1.38 6.09 -25.72
CA ALA A 342 1.02 5.26 -26.88
C ALA A 342 1.55 3.81 -26.71
N ALA A 343 2.77 3.64 -26.24
CA ALA A 343 3.35 2.33 -25.95
C ALA A 343 2.62 1.63 -24.77
N ALA A 344 2.25 2.37 -23.72
CA ALA A 344 1.48 1.84 -22.61
C ALA A 344 0.07 1.39 -23.02
N ALA A 345 -0.54 2.04 -24.01
CA ALA A 345 -1.87 1.67 -24.50
C ALA A 345 -1.93 0.24 -25.08
N ASP A 346 -0.80 -0.31 -25.53
CA ASP A 346 -0.73 -1.69 -26.01
C ASP A 346 -0.77 -2.74 -24.89
N PHE A 347 -0.45 -2.37 -23.67
CA PHE A 347 -0.54 -3.25 -22.48
C PHE A 347 -2.00 -3.38 -21.99
N TRP A 348 -2.86 -2.39 -22.28
CA TRP A 348 -4.22 -2.34 -21.75
C TRP A 348 -5.22 -2.96 -22.71
N PRO A 349 -6.30 -3.58 -22.23
CA PRO A 349 -7.36 -4.07 -23.09
C PRO A 349 -7.98 -2.88 -23.84
N LYS A 350 -8.05 -2.94 -25.17
CA LYS A 350 -8.87 -2.01 -25.94
C LYS A 350 -10.30 -2.13 -25.43
N ARG A 351 -10.97 -0.99 -25.26
CA ARG A 351 -12.36 -0.91 -24.89
C ARG A 351 -13.15 -1.92 -25.74
N SER A 352 -13.62 -3.00 -25.11
CA SER A 352 -14.65 -3.82 -25.74
C SER A 352 -15.93 -2.99 -25.75
N ASP A 353 -16.68 -3.03 -26.82
CA ASP A 353 -17.97 -2.36 -27.01
C ASP A 353 -19.04 -2.92 -26.06
N GLN A 354 -18.79 -2.81 -24.75
CA GLN A 354 -19.80 -3.15 -23.76
C GLN A 354 -20.83 -2.01 -23.73
N PRO A 355 -22.11 -2.31 -23.97
CA PRO A 355 -23.16 -1.32 -23.84
C PRO A 355 -23.14 -0.79 -22.41
N ALA A 356 -23.08 0.54 -22.25
CA ALA A 356 -23.19 1.21 -20.97
C ALA A 356 -24.49 0.77 -20.30
N LYS A 357 -24.41 -0.13 -19.32
CA LYS A 357 -25.54 -0.42 -18.44
C LYS A 357 -25.84 0.87 -17.68
N ARG A 358 -26.89 1.57 -18.09
CA ARG A 358 -27.45 2.72 -17.38
C ARG A 358 -28.01 2.20 -16.06
N HIS A 359 -27.19 2.14 -15.04
CA HIS A 359 -27.69 2.01 -13.68
C HIS A 359 -28.01 3.42 -13.16
N ALA A 360 -29.26 3.81 -13.28
CA ALA A 360 -29.86 4.85 -12.47
C ALA A 360 -29.91 4.34 -11.01
N GLY A 361 -28.78 4.42 -10.31
CA GLY A 361 -28.66 4.02 -8.90
C GLY A 361 -29.16 5.14 -8.01
N ILE A 362 -30.25 4.88 -7.30
CA ILE A 362 -30.76 5.71 -6.21
C ILE A 362 -29.69 5.76 -5.11
N LEU A 363 -29.15 6.96 -4.86
CA LEU A 363 -28.25 7.20 -3.73
C LEU A 363 -29.03 7.04 -2.40
N PRO A 364 -28.46 6.46 -1.36
CA PRO A 364 -29.07 6.43 -0.04
C PRO A 364 -29.38 7.84 0.46
N ALA A 365 -30.47 8.01 1.19
CA ALA A 365 -31.03 9.31 1.61
C ALA A 365 -30.03 10.21 2.37
N GLY A 366 -29.01 9.67 3.02
CA GLY A 366 -27.97 10.44 3.73
C GLY A 366 -26.93 11.13 2.85
N CYS A 367 -26.83 10.77 1.55
CA CYS A 367 -25.87 11.37 0.62
C CYS A 367 -26.51 12.42 -0.31
N ARG A 368 -27.83 12.65 -0.21
CA ARG A 368 -28.52 13.55 -1.16
C ARG A 368 -28.14 15.02 -1.03
N HIS A 369 -27.68 15.45 0.14
CA HIS A 369 -27.29 16.86 0.33
C HIS A 369 -25.88 17.22 -0.14
N LEU A 370 -25.02 16.22 -0.37
CA LEU A 370 -23.66 16.49 -0.86
C LEU A 370 -23.50 16.37 -2.38
N SER A 371 -24.43 15.66 -3.07
CA SER A 371 -24.29 15.39 -4.51
C SER A 371 -24.79 16.55 -5.40
N ALA A 372 -25.80 17.31 -4.98
CA ALA A 372 -26.34 18.41 -5.80
C ALA A 372 -25.45 19.64 -5.77
N ALA A 373 -24.79 19.96 -4.64
CA ALA A 373 -23.88 21.09 -4.55
C ALA A 373 -22.49 20.80 -5.19
N ALA A 374 -22.04 19.54 -5.17
CA ALA A 374 -20.77 19.15 -5.79
C ALA A 374 -20.84 18.99 -7.31
N LEU A 375 -22.05 18.78 -7.86
CA LEU A 375 -22.28 18.69 -9.32
C LEU A 375 -22.64 20.04 -9.96
N ALA A 376 -23.04 21.06 -9.16
CA ALA A 376 -23.37 22.40 -9.62
C ALA A 376 -22.22 23.41 -9.46
N ALA A 377 -21.14 23.04 -8.80
CA ALA A 377 -19.93 23.87 -8.72
C ALA A 377 -19.06 23.56 -9.96
N GLU A 378 -18.90 24.56 -10.78
CA GLU A 378 -18.02 24.59 -11.95
C GLU A 378 -16.55 24.21 -11.63
N PRO A 379 -15.78 23.94 -12.68
CA PRO A 379 -14.70 22.95 -12.69
C PRO A 379 -13.41 23.50 -12.09
N PRO A 380 -12.41 22.86 -12.23
CA PRO A 380 -11.30 22.15 -11.57
C PRO A 380 -10.33 23.03 -10.78
N GLN A 381 -10.74 24.14 -10.20
CA GLN A 381 -9.82 25.02 -9.45
C GLN A 381 -9.44 24.47 -8.06
N LEU A 382 -10.30 23.68 -7.43
CA LEU A 382 -10.01 23.12 -6.10
C LEU A 382 -9.01 21.95 -6.16
N ALA A 383 -9.09 21.10 -7.17
CA ALA A 383 -8.10 20.02 -7.35
C ALA A 383 -6.73 20.57 -7.78
N VAL A 384 -6.73 21.63 -8.60
CA VAL A 384 -5.50 22.34 -9.01
C VAL A 384 -4.93 23.14 -7.84
N LEU A 385 -5.74 23.72 -6.96
CA LEU A 385 -5.29 24.43 -5.75
C LEU A 385 -4.73 23.45 -4.70
N TYR A 386 -5.32 22.29 -4.55
CA TYR A 386 -4.79 21.26 -3.64
C TYR A 386 -3.49 20.66 -4.19
N LEU A 387 -3.44 20.36 -5.46
CA LEU A 387 -2.20 19.88 -6.12
C LEU A 387 -1.12 20.98 -6.21
N ARG A 388 -1.49 22.25 -6.38
CA ARG A 388 -0.54 23.37 -6.26
C ARG A 388 -0.03 23.56 -4.83
N ARG A 389 -0.88 23.41 -3.81
CA ARG A 389 -0.42 23.47 -2.41
C ARG A 389 0.49 22.29 -2.06
N VAL A 390 0.15 21.07 -2.51
CA VAL A 390 0.99 19.90 -2.30
C VAL A 390 2.30 19.99 -3.10
N ALA A 391 2.27 20.50 -4.34
CA ALA A 391 3.47 20.69 -5.16
C ALA A 391 4.36 21.84 -4.65
N LEU A 392 3.80 22.91 -4.11
CA LEU A 392 4.57 24.02 -3.51
C LEU A 392 5.17 23.65 -2.15
N HIS A 393 4.60 22.67 -1.43
CA HIS A 393 5.19 22.16 -0.18
C HIS A 393 6.28 21.09 -0.41
N HIS A 394 6.41 20.56 -1.62
CA HIS A 394 7.43 19.56 -1.95
C HIS A 394 8.53 20.06 -2.89
N SER A 395 8.57 21.35 -3.24
CA SER A 395 9.63 21.93 -4.07
C SER A 395 10.80 22.53 -3.27
N VAL A 396 10.86 22.28 -1.97
CA VAL A 396 11.99 22.67 -1.13
C VAL A 396 12.43 21.46 -0.30
N LEU A 397 12.98 20.47 -0.98
CA LEU A 397 13.94 19.49 -0.43
C LEU A 397 14.84 19.02 -1.57
#